data_d10f47543a5ae37de71a1334a494be86
#
_entry.id   d10f47543a5ae37de71a1334a494be86
#
_cell.length_a   1.000
_cell.length_b   1.000
_cell.length_c   1.000
_cell.angle_alpha   90.00
_cell.angle_beta   90.00
_cell.angle_gamma   90.00
#
_symmetry.space_group_name_H-M   'P 1'
#
loop_
_entity.id
_entity.type
_entity.pdbx_description
1 polymer ?
#
loop_
_entity_poly.entity_id
_entity_poly.type
_entity_poly.pdbx_seq_one_letter_code
_entity_poly.pdbx_strand_id
1 'polypeptide(L)'
;MSNLNCAKNRLACLDVTGISGTITADGSRRPIAVRTDGTFDLTTLPGFDVSKATNWNGGSVSGTTLSVNAGADEVSYQYNCGNGVNPTFIFETSLPINEDNFPDPNFRDYIKTYKASGRDVLTVEQQKNVTTIEINNKGVSDLKGIEAFPNLTELDCGNNSIQKLDLRQNPMLRKLICNTNQLTQLDLNSIFQTTS
;
A
#
# COMPACT_ATOMS: atom_id res chain seq x y z
N MET A 1 -2.32 -39.31 1.11
CA MET A 1 -1.30 -38.47 1.77
C MET A 1 -1.74 -38.31 3.22
N SER A 2 -0.89 -38.68 4.17
CA SER A 2 -1.27 -38.70 5.59
C SER A 2 -0.99 -37.37 6.34
N ASN A 3 -0.07 -36.56 5.85
CA ASN A 3 0.27 -35.25 6.41
C ASN A 3 0.58 -34.26 5.29
N LEU A 4 0.02 -33.04 5.40
CA LEU A 4 0.31 -31.91 4.53
C LEU A 4 0.75 -30.73 5.42
N ASN A 5 1.95 -30.23 5.21
CA ASN A 5 2.40 -28.98 5.81
C ASN A 5 2.73 -28.01 4.68
N CYS A 6 1.92 -26.97 4.53
CA CYS A 6 2.08 -25.87 3.57
C CYS A 6 2.01 -24.51 4.27
N ALA A 7 2.28 -24.48 5.58
CA ALA A 7 2.35 -23.23 6.35
C ALA A 7 3.46 -22.31 5.87
N LYS A 8 3.32 -21.01 6.16
CA LYS A 8 4.31 -19.96 5.89
C LYS A 8 4.73 -19.86 4.41
N ASN A 9 3.78 -20.04 3.50
CA ASN A 9 3.93 -19.87 2.06
C ASN A 9 3.30 -18.53 1.59
N ARG A 10 3.11 -18.40 0.27
CA ARG A 10 2.42 -17.25 -0.35
C ARG A 10 1.02 -17.62 -0.85
N LEU A 11 0.36 -18.51 -0.16
CA LEU A 11 -0.99 -18.94 -0.52
C LEU A 11 -2.00 -17.85 -0.16
N ALA A 12 -2.98 -17.63 -1.02
CA ALA A 12 -4.19 -16.86 -0.70
C ALA A 12 -5.36 -17.78 -0.38
N CYS A 13 -5.31 -19.02 -0.90
CA CYS A 13 -6.32 -20.05 -0.67
C CYS A 13 -5.69 -21.43 -0.81
N LEU A 14 -6.39 -22.42 -0.33
CA LEU A 14 -6.01 -23.84 -0.42
C LEU A 14 -7.29 -24.67 -0.46
N ASP A 15 -7.33 -25.71 -1.28
CA ASP A 15 -8.36 -26.73 -1.23
C ASP A 15 -7.74 -28.06 -0.79
N VAL A 16 -8.25 -28.60 0.30
CA VAL A 16 -7.81 -29.88 0.85
C VAL A 16 -8.94 -30.92 0.84
N THR A 17 -9.99 -30.69 0.09
CA THR A 17 -11.10 -31.62 -0.09
C THR A 17 -10.54 -32.96 -0.58
N GLY A 18 -10.87 -34.05 0.10
CA GLY A 18 -10.39 -35.40 -0.23
C GLY A 18 -8.99 -35.74 0.31
N ILE A 19 -8.31 -34.83 1.03
CA ILE A 19 -7.08 -35.15 1.74
C ILE A 19 -7.43 -35.62 3.15
N SER A 20 -6.95 -36.79 3.54
CA SER A 20 -7.06 -37.31 4.89
C SER A 20 -5.74 -37.13 5.62
N GLY A 21 -5.79 -36.80 6.93
CA GLY A 21 -4.62 -36.65 7.79
C GLY A 21 -4.44 -35.24 8.35
N THR A 22 -3.29 -34.97 8.93
CA THR A 22 -2.98 -33.66 9.55
C THR A 22 -2.63 -32.64 8.47
N ILE A 23 -3.30 -31.49 8.50
CA ILE A 23 -3.07 -30.38 7.58
C ILE A 23 -2.65 -29.15 8.36
N THR A 24 -1.50 -28.55 7.99
CA THR A 24 -0.98 -27.34 8.58
C THR A 24 -0.78 -26.31 7.45
N ALA A 25 -1.53 -25.21 7.47
CA ALA A 25 -1.53 -24.22 6.42
C ALA A 25 -1.45 -22.76 6.93
N ASP A 26 -1.39 -22.56 8.25
CA ASP A 26 -1.39 -21.23 8.86
C ASP A 26 -0.18 -20.38 8.50
N GLY A 27 -0.37 -19.06 8.57
CA GLY A 27 0.68 -18.06 8.44
C GLY A 27 1.23 -17.88 7.02
N SER A 28 0.50 -18.32 6.00
CA SER A 28 0.81 -17.95 4.61
C SER A 28 0.62 -16.47 4.41
N ARG A 29 1.65 -15.79 3.89
CA ARG A 29 1.69 -14.35 3.65
C ARG A 29 1.81 -14.07 2.16
N ARG A 30 0.91 -13.26 1.63
CA ARG A 30 0.90 -12.89 0.22
C ARG A 30 0.85 -11.37 0.06
N PRO A 31 1.81 -10.76 -0.63
CA PRO A 31 1.73 -9.35 -0.95
C PRO A 31 0.57 -9.10 -1.94
N ILE A 32 -0.20 -8.06 -1.67
CA ILE A 32 -1.25 -7.54 -2.56
C ILE A 32 -0.99 -6.07 -2.85
N ALA A 33 -1.25 -5.66 -4.09
CA ALA A 33 -1.11 -4.29 -4.55
C ALA A 33 -2.44 -3.54 -4.35
N VAL A 34 -2.55 -2.82 -3.24
CA VAL A 34 -3.74 -2.02 -2.89
C VAL A 34 -3.77 -0.74 -3.74
N ARG A 35 -4.94 -0.39 -4.29
CA ARG A 35 -5.13 0.87 -5.01
C ARG A 35 -5.07 2.07 -4.06
N THR A 36 -4.91 3.27 -4.60
CA THR A 36 -4.89 4.53 -3.81
C THR A 36 -6.16 4.79 -3.03
N ASP A 37 -7.31 4.25 -3.48
CA ASP A 37 -8.59 4.31 -2.78
C ASP A 37 -8.70 3.30 -1.63
N GLY A 38 -7.63 2.56 -1.34
CA GLY A 38 -7.59 1.54 -0.29
C GLY A 38 -8.23 0.20 -0.69
N THR A 39 -8.54 -0.02 -1.98
CA THR A 39 -9.23 -1.24 -2.42
C THR A 39 -8.32 -2.23 -3.11
N PHE A 40 -8.74 -3.52 -3.10
CA PHE A 40 -8.12 -4.61 -3.84
C PHE A 40 -9.20 -5.55 -4.39
N ASP A 41 -9.06 -5.95 -5.64
CA ASP A 41 -9.97 -6.86 -6.31
C ASP A 41 -9.55 -8.32 -6.08
N LEU A 42 -10.31 -9.05 -5.27
CA LEU A 42 -10.06 -10.44 -4.90
C LEU A 42 -10.19 -11.40 -6.08
N THR A 43 -10.87 -11.02 -7.17
CA THR A 43 -10.97 -11.85 -8.38
C THR A 43 -9.64 -12.02 -9.09
N THR A 44 -8.68 -11.13 -8.83
CA THR A 44 -7.32 -11.21 -9.37
C THR A 44 -6.48 -12.33 -8.76
N LEU A 45 -6.94 -12.92 -7.66
CA LEU A 45 -6.25 -14.02 -6.98
C LEU A 45 -6.66 -15.36 -7.58
N PRO A 46 -5.73 -16.13 -8.18
CA PRO A 46 -6.08 -17.41 -8.80
C PRO A 46 -6.72 -18.39 -7.81
N GLY A 47 -7.91 -18.89 -8.15
CA GLY A 47 -8.63 -19.90 -7.36
C GLY A 47 -9.20 -19.39 -6.03
N PHE A 48 -9.17 -18.08 -5.77
CA PHE A 48 -9.74 -17.52 -4.55
C PHE A 48 -11.26 -17.42 -4.63
N ASP A 49 -11.95 -18.05 -3.70
CA ASP A 49 -13.41 -17.98 -3.55
C ASP A 49 -13.75 -17.15 -2.31
N VAL A 50 -14.26 -15.95 -2.53
CA VAL A 50 -14.61 -15.00 -1.46
C VAL A 50 -15.59 -15.58 -0.45
N SER A 51 -16.50 -16.46 -0.89
CA SER A 51 -17.51 -17.08 -0.02
C SER A 51 -16.92 -18.03 1.03
N LYS A 52 -15.69 -18.50 0.81
CA LYS A 52 -14.92 -19.34 1.73
C LYS A 52 -14.07 -18.54 2.73
N ALA A 53 -13.97 -17.23 2.56
CA ALA A 53 -13.14 -16.35 3.41
C ALA A 53 -14.01 -15.63 4.45
N THR A 54 -13.61 -15.72 5.70
CA THR A 54 -14.33 -15.18 6.87
C THR A 54 -13.38 -14.54 7.87
N ASN A 55 -13.92 -13.92 8.90
CA ASN A 55 -13.14 -13.35 10.03
C ASN A 55 -12.05 -12.37 9.57
N TRP A 56 -12.42 -11.47 8.68
CA TRP A 56 -11.55 -10.43 8.15
C TRP A 56 -11.11 -9.46 9.27
N ASN A 57 -9.80 -9.21 9.36
CA ASN A 57 -9.21 -8.24 10.27
C ASN A 57 -8.21 -7.36 9.50
N GLY A 58 -8.22 -6.05 9.74
CA GLY A 58 -7.44 -5.08 8.97
C GLY A 58 -8.12 -4.60 7.68
N GLY A 59 -9.31 -5.10 7.39
CA GLY A 59 -10.11 -4.71 6.23
C GLY A 59 -11.52 -5.30 6.27
N SER A 60 -12.33 -4.95 5.28
CA SER A 60 -13.68 -5.47 5.09
C SER A 60 -13.91 -5.85 3.64
N VAL A 61 -14.84 -6.77 3.38
CA VAL A 61 -15.13 -7.24 2.03
C VAL A 61 -16.60 -6.99 1.67
N SER A 62 -16.82 -6.44 0.48
CA SER A 62 -18.13 -6.27 -0.14
C SER A 62 -18.09 -6.83 -1.56
N GLY A 63 -18.91 -7.87 -1.82
CA GLY A 63 -18.81 -8.63 -3.06
C GLY A 63 -17.41 -9.22 -3.24
N THR A 64 -16.72 -8.84 -4.28
CA THR A 64 -15.33 -9.28 -4.57
C THR A 64 -14.27 -8.22 -4.24
N THR A 65 -14.67 -7.11 -3.64
CA THR A 65 -13.77 -6.00 -3.32
C THR A 65 -13.38 -6.04 -1.85
N LEU A 66 -12.09 -6.14 -1.58
CA LEU A 66 -11.50 -5.92 -0.26
C LEU A 66 -11.23 -4.41 -0.10
N SER A 67 -11.76 -3.81 0.96
CA SER A 67 -11.41 -2.48 1.43
C SER A 67 -10.47 -2.60 2.61
N VAL A 68 -9.25 -2.12 2.46
CA VAL A 68 -8.21 -2.15 3.50
C VAL A 68 -8.41 -0.97 4.45
N ASN A 69 -8.34 -1.20 5.74
CA ASN A 69 -8.43 -0.15 6.73
C ASN A 69 -7.25 0.82 6.59
N ALA A 70 -7.49 2.11 6.79
CA ALA A 70 -6.44 3.12 6.69
C ALA A 70 -5.25 2.80 7.61
N GLY A 71 -4.06 2.72 7.04
CA GLY A 71 -2.81 2.44 7.75
C GLY A 71 -2.61 0.98 8.17
N ALA A 72 -3.46 0.05 7.73
CA ALA A 72 -3.24 -1.38 7.98
C ALA A 72 -2.10 -1.91 7.10
N ASP A 73 -1.10 -2.50 7.74
CA ASP A 73 0.05 -3.11 7.08
C ASP A 73 -0.28 -4.48 6.50
N GLU A 74 -1.34 -5.10 7.05
CA GLU A 74 -1.79 -6.42 6.66
C GLU A 74 -3.30 -6.58 6.85
N VAL A 75 -3.87 -7.50 6.09
CA VAL A 75 -5.24 -7.97 6.27
C VAL A 75 -5.18 -9.48 6.47
N SER A 76 -5.70 -9.96 7.60
CA SER A 76 -5.82 -11.39 7.86
C SER A 76 -7.26 -11.87 7.70
N TYR A 77 -7.41 -13.13 7.36
CA TYR A 77 -8.71 -13.79 7.20
C TYR A 77 -8.56 -15.30 7.41
N GLN A 78 -9.65 -15.95 7.77
CA GLN A 78 -9.75 -17.41 7.78
C GLN A 78 -10.35 -17.89 6.46
N TYR A 79 -9.81 -18.97 5.91
CA TYR A 79 -10.29 -19.53 4.65
C TYR A 79 -10.71 -21.00 4.84
N ASN A 80 -11.95 -21.31 4.49
CA ASN A 80 -12.45 -22.69 4.53
C ASN A 80 -11.83 -23.52 3.39
N CYS A 81 -10.85 -24.33 3.75
CA CYS A 81 -10.11 -25.19 2.82
C CYS A 81 -10.80 -26.55 2.57
N GLY A 82 -11.95 -26.79 3.19
CA GLY A 82 -12.60 -28.12 3.23
C GLY A 82 -12.15 -28.96 4.44
N ASN A 83 -12.85 -30.07 4.68
CA ASN A 83 -12.55 -31.02 5.76
C ASN A 83 -12.42 -30.40 7.16
N GLY A 84 -13.10 -29.27 7.44
CA GLY A 84 -12.99 -28.55 8.72
C GLY A 84 -11.69 -27.78 8.92
N VAL A 85 -10.88 -27.64 7.90
CA VAL A 85 -9.59 -26.92 7.97
C VAL A 85 -9.81 -25.45 7.59
N ASN A 86 -9.60 -24.55 8.57
CA ASN A 86 -9.80 -23.09 8.41
C ASN A 86 -8.54 -22.32 8.85
N PRO A 87 -7.45 -22.39 8.08
CA PRO A 87 -6.23 -21.68 8.42
C PRO A 87 -6.39 -20.16 8.29
N THR A 88 -5.52 -19.43 8.98
CA THR A 88 -5.39 -17.98 8.82
C THR A 88 -4.37 -17.67 7.74
N PHE A 89 -4.81 -16.90 6.75
CA PHE A 89 -3.99 -16.32 5.69
C PHE A 89 -3.82 -14.81 5.91
N ILE A 90 -2.75 -14.25 5.38
CA ILE A 90 -2.40 -12.84 5.54
C ILE A 90 -2.08 -12.22 4.17
N PHE A 91 -2.76 -11.14 3.84
CA PHE A 91 -2.35 -10.23 2.78
C PHE A 91 -1.44 -9.14 3.35
N GLU A 92 -0.26 -9.00 2.80
CA GLU A 92 0.64 -7.88 3.08
C GLU A 92 0.32 -6.75 2.10
N THR A 93 -0.08 -5.61 2.61
CA THR A 93 -0.49 -4.46 1.79
C THR A 93 0.72 -3.71 1.25
N SER A 94 0.64 -3.26 0.01
CA SER A 94 1.67 -2.45 -0.64
C SER A 94 1.05 -1.50 -1.64
N LEU A 95 1.70 -0.36 -1.87
CA LEU A 95 1.29 0.63 -2.87
C LEU A 95 2.10 0.41 -4.16
N PRO A 96 1.48 0.13 -5.31
CA PRO A 96 2.18 0.05 -6.59
C PRO A 96 2.80 1.38 -6.98
N ILE A 97 4.03 1.35 -7.49
CA ILE A 97 4.69 2.51 -8.09
C ILE A 97 4.42 2.47 -9.61
N ASN A 98 3.28 2.98 -10.02
CA ASN A 98 2.79 3.00 -11.39
C ASN A 98 2.23 4.39 -11.76
N GLU A 99 1.71 4.53 -12.98
CA GLU A 99 1.17 5.82 -13.47
C GLU A 99 -0.11 6.25 -12.75
N ASP A 100 -0.90 5.33 -12.24
CA ASP A 100 -2.13 5.65 -11.51
C ASP A 100 -1.82 6.33 -10.17
N ASN A 101 -0.78 5.85 -9.46
CA ASN A 101 -0.40 6.31 -8.13
C ASN A 101 0.64 7.43 -8.17
N PHE A 102 1.55 7.40 -9.15
CA PHE A 102 2.63 8.36 -9.36
C PHE A 102 2.68 8.72 -10.86
N PRO A 103 1.81 9.61 -11.35
CA PRO A 103 1.69 9.90 -12.78
C PRO A 103 2.94 10.54 -13.38
N ASP A 104 3.63 11.41 -12.64
CA ASP A 104 4.85 12.04 -13.12
C ASP A 104 5.99 11.02 -13.22
N PRO A 105 6.61 10.81 -14.39
CA PRO A 105 7.65 9.80 -14.56
C PRO A 105 8.92 10.08 -13.76
N ASN A 106 9.28 11.35 -13.59
CA ASN A 106 10.48 11.74 -12.85
C ASN A 106 10.29 11.55 -11.33
N PHE A 107 9.09 11.87 -10.82
CA PHE A 107 8.74 11.61 -9.42
C PHE A 107 8.64 10.11 -9.18
N ARG A 108 7.97 9.36 -10.06
CA ARG A 108 7.86 7.90 -9.99
C ARG A 108 9.23 7.22 -9.95
N ASP A 109 10.16 7.62 -10.83
CA ASP A 109 11.53 7.08 -10.86
C ASP A 109 12.31 7.42 -9.58
N TYR A 110 12.16 8.64 -9.07
CA TYR A 110 12.74 9.03 -7.78
C TYR A 110 12.23 8.14 -6.64
N ILE A 111 10.92 7.92 -6.55
CA ILE A 111 10.33 7.08 -5.50
C ILE A 111 10.82 5.64 -5.64
N LYS A 112 10.81 5.08 -6.83
CA LYS A 112 11.32 3.74 -7.11
C LYS A 112 12.77 3.58 -6.68
N THR A 113 13.63 4.52 -7.06
CA THR A 113 15.07 4.45 -6.84
C THR A 113 15.43 4.66 -5.38
N TYR A 114 14.91 5.71 -4.75
CA TYR A 114 15.39 6.17 -3.45
C TYR A 114 14.51 5.79 -2.26
N LYS A 115 13.25 5.42 -2.49
CA LYS A 115 12.29 5.09 -1.42
C LYS A 115 11.86 3.63 -1.42
N ALA A 116 11.83 2.99 -2.57
CA ALA A 116 11.43 1.59 -2.73
C ALA A 116 12.60 0.62 -2.99
N SER A 117 13.85 1.09 -2.92
CA SER A 117 15.04 0.27 -3.17
C SER A 117 15.02 -0.44 -4.54
N GLY A 118 14.55 0.27 -5.58
CA GLY A 118 14.42 -0.21 -6.95
C GLY A 118 13.22 -1.14 -7.21
N ARG A 119 12.32 -1.33 -6.23
CA ARG A 119 11.12 -2.15 -6.39
C ARG A 119 9.97 -1.36 -7.02
N ASP A 120 9.02 -2.08 -7.62
CA ASP A 120 7.81 -1.49 -8.20
C ASP A 120 6.65 -1.34 -7.21
N VAL A 121 6.92 -1.51 -5.91
CA VAL A 121 5.95 -1.36 -4.82
C VAL A 121 6.61 -0.71 -3.61
N LEU A 122 5.82 0.08 -2.87
CA LEU A 122 6.13 0.58 -1.53
C LEU A 122 5.37 -0.23 -0.50
N THR A 123 6.07 -0.85 0.43
CA THR A 123 5.44 -1.42 1.62
C THR A 123 4.94 -0.31 2.53
N VAL A 124 3.97 -0.59 3.40
CA VAL A 124 3.46 0.40 4.36
C VAL A 124 4.58 0.89 5.29
N GLU A 125 5.50 -0.01 5.68
CA GLU A 125 6.67 0.38 6.45
C GLU A 125 7.56 1.39 5.72
N GLN A 126 7.83 1.16 4.42
CA GLN A 126 8.58 2.12 3.61
C GLN A 126 7.86 3.46 3.50
N GLN A 127 6.52 3.46 3.30
CA GLN A 127 5.72 4.69 3.27
C GLN A 127 5.85 5.48 4.59
N LYS A 128 5.75 4.80 5.73
CA LYS A 128 5.87 5.39 7.07
C LYS A 128 7.29 5.89 7.40
N ASN A 129 8.31 5.25 6.84
CA ASN A 129 9.72 5.59 7.13
C ASN A 129 10.25 6.75 6.28
N VAL A 130 9.51 7.19 5.25
CA VAL A 130 9.90 8.36 4.46
C VAL A 130 9.57 9.64 5.21
N THR A 131 10.59 10.32 5.70
CA THR A 131 10.49 11.61 6.39
C THR A 131 10.98 12.78 5.54
N THR A 132 11.76 12.51 4.50
CA THR A 132 12.36 13.55 3.64
C THR A 132 12.27 13.15 2.17
N ILE A 133 11.84 14.10 1.34
CA ILE A 133 11.86 14.00 -0.12
C ILE A 133 12.63 15.20 -0.68
N GLU A 134 13.71 14.90 -1.40
CA GLU A 134 14.57 15.88 -2.06
C GLU A 134 14.53 15.67 -3.57
N ILE A 135 13.67 16.42 -4.22
CA ILE A 135 13.42 16.30 -5.66
C ILE A 135 13.66 17.63 -6.40
N ASN A 136 14.55 18.43 -5.88
CA ASN A 136 14.94 19.70 -6.46
C ASN A 136 15.58 19.51 -7.85
N ASN A 137 15.14 20.32 -8.84
CA ASN A 137 15.70 20.35 -10.19
C ASN A 137 15.68 18.95 -10.88
N LYS A 138 14.55 18.25 -10.80
CA LYS A 138 14.36 16.92 -11.41
C LYS A 138 13.38 16.94 -12.58
N GLY A 139 12.86 18.09 -12.98
CA GLY A 139 11.91 18.21 -14.09
C GLY A 139 10.52 17.66 -13.76
N VAL A 140 10.14 17.67 -12.49
CA VAL A 140 8.85 17.18 -12.00
C VAL A 140 7.75 18.20 -12.30
N SER A 141 6.61 17.74 -12.75
CA SER A 141 5.43 18.57 -13.04
C SER A 141 4.23 18.26 -12.14
N ASP A 142 4.19 17.05 -11.54
CA ASP A 142 3.13 16.60 -10.66
C ASP A 142 3.70 15.79 -9.50
N LEU A 143 3.28 16.11 -8.28
CA LEU A 143 3.64 15.38 -7.06
C LEU A 143 2.48 14.49 -6.54
N LYS A 144 1.49 14.16 -7.38
CA LYS A 144 0.50 13.13 -7.00
C LYS A 144 1.24 11.85 -6.59
N GLY A 145 0.83 11.26 -5.47
CA GLY A 145 1.53 10.15 -4.81
C GLY A 145 2.30 10.61 -3.56
N ILE A 146 2.48 11.94 -3.35
CA ILE A 146 3.11 12.48 -2.14
C ILE A 146 2.29 12.15 -0.89
N GLU A 147 0.99 11.99 -1.02
CA GLU A 147 0.04 11.59 0.02
C GLU A 147 0.34 10.20 0.61
N ALA A 148 1.13 9.38 -0.09
CA ALA A 148 1.57 8.08 0.40
C ALA A 148 2.56 8.15 1.59
N PHE A 149 3.05 9.34 1.94
CA PHE A 149 4.08 9.53 2.94
C PHE A 149 3.57 10.32 4.16
N PRO A 150 2.82 9.68 5.08
CA PRO A 150 2.14 10.38 6.18
C PRO A 150 3.09 11.01 7.19
N ASN A 151 4.33 10.52 7.30
CA ASN A 151 5.35 11.01 8.23
C ASN A 151 6.37 11.95 7.56
N LEU A 152 6.06 12.46 6.36
CA LEU A 152 6.92 13.40 5.66
C LEU A 152 7.06 14.70 6.47
N THR A 153 8.29 15.05 6.84
CA THR A 153 8.62 16.27 7.61
C THR A 153 9.31 17.32 6.77
N GLU A 154 10.03 16.92 5.71
CA GLU A 154 10.75 17.83 4.83
C GLU A 154 10.50 17.49 3.36
N LEU A 155 10.15 18.52 2.58
CA LEU A 155 9.98 18.45 1.14
C LEU A 155 10.77 19.56 0.46
N ASP A 156 11.76 19.20 -0.36
CA ASP A 156 12.39 20.11 -1.32
C ASP A 156 11.98 19.70 -2.74
N CYS A 157 11.08 20.47 -3.32
CA CYS A 157 10.63 20.35 -4.70
C CYS A 157 10.90 21.62 -5.52
N GLY A 158 11.88 22.43 -5.11
CA GLY A 158 12.28 23.64 -5.81
C GLY A 158 12.78 23.38 -7.23
N ASN A 159 12.78 24.42 -8.09
CA ASN A 159 13.28 24.36 -9.45
C ASN A 159 12.67 23.24 -10.30
N ASN A 160 11.35 23.16 -10.33
CA ASN A 160 10.57 22.19 -11.09
C ASN A 160 9.47 22.91 -11.91
N SER A 161 8.49 22.15 -12.44
CA SER A 161 7.39 22.69 -13.23
C SER A 161 6.03 22.42 -12.61
N ILE A 162 5.97 22.32 -11.29
CA ILE A 162 4.78 21.94 -10.54
C ILE A 162 3.75 23.06 -10.58
N GLN A 163 2.52 22.74 -10.99
CA GLN A 163 1.41 23.71 -11.10
C GLN A 163 0.46 23.64 -9.90
N LYS A 164 0.36 22.47 -9.28
CA LYS A 164 -0.49 22.22 -8.10
C LYS A 164 0.26 21.39 -7.10
N LEU A 165 0.10 21.73 -5.83
CA LEU A 165 0.71 21.00 -4.71
C LEU A 165 -0.35 20.80 -3.62
N ASP A 166 -0.76 19.56 -3.42
CA ASP A 166 -1.69 19.16 -2.36
C ASP A 166 -0.94 18.39 -1.28
N LEU A 167 -0.85 18.99 -0.10
CA LEU A 167 -0.11 18.45 1.05
C LEU A 167 -1.03 18.14 2.24
N ARG A 168 -2.35 18.11 2.04
CA ARG A 168 -3.33 17.89 3.11
C ARG A 168 -3.16 16.55 3.83
N GLN A 169 -2.57 15.56 3.16
CA GLN A 169 -2.28 14.23 3.72
C GLN A 169 -0.85 14.10 4.30
N ASN A 170 -0.10 15.21 4.38
CA ASN A 170 1.24 15.25 4.95
C ASN A 170 1.28 16.15 6.20
N PRO A 171 0.51 15.85 7.25
CA PRO A 171 0.30 16.76 8.40
C PRO A 171 1.57 16.97 9.24
N MET A 172 2.58 16.10 9.07
CA MET A 172 3.85 16.19 9.80
C MET A 172 4.87 17.11 9.13
N LEU A 173 4.53 17.72 7.96
CA LEU A 173 5.45 18.55 7.20
C LEU A 173 5.81 19.82 8.00
N ARG A 174 7.10 20.10 8.11
CA ARG A 174 7.67 21.24 8.86
C ARG A 174 8.55 22.12 8.00
N LYS A 175 9.10 21.57 6.91
CA LYS A 175 9.95 22.30 5.99
C LYS A 175 9.50 22.04 4.55
N LEU A 176 9.18 23.12 3.84
CA LEU A 176 8.79 23.10 2.45
C LEU A 176 9.65 24.08 1.65
N ILE A 177 10.33 23.58 0.63
CA ILE A 177 11.04 24.37 -0.38
C ILE A 177 10.37 24.09 -1.72
N CYS A 178 9.67 25.07 -2.27
CA CYS A 178 8.91 24.94 -3.55
C CYS A 178 9.11 26.17 -4.47
N ASN A 179 10.20 26.92 -4.26
CA ASN A 179 10.54 28.06 -5.12
C ASN A 179 10.78 27.62 -6.57
N THR A 180 10.68 28.57 -7.50
CA THR A 180 10.92 28.33 -8.93
C THR A 180 10.10 27.14 -9.46
N ASN A 181 8.78 27.27 -9.32
CA ASN A 181 7.76 26.38 -9.86
C ASN A 181 6.69 27.20 -10.59
N GLN A 182 5.59 26.58 -11.01
CA GLN A 182 4.47 27.20 -11.70
C GLN A 182 3.20 27.22 -10.83
N LEU A 183 3.35 27.23 -9.50
CA LEU A 183 2.25 27.19 -8.57
C LEU A 183 1.38 28.45 -8.68
N THR A 184 0.09 28.26 -8.89
CA THR A 184 -0.91 29.34 -8.90
C THR A 184 -1.62 29.51 -7.55
N GLN A 185 -1.62 28.46 -6.76
CA GLN A 185 -2.21 28.43 -5.40
C GLN A 185 -1.38 27.47 -4.53
N LEU A 186 -1.31 27.79 -3.25
CA LEU A 186 -0.69 26.94 -2.23
C LEU A 186 -1.51 27.06 -0.94
N ASP A 187 -2.19 25.97 -0.55
CA ASP A 187 -2.91 25.89 0.70
C ASP A 187 -2.06 25.15 1.75
N LEU A 188 -1.70 25.86 2.81
CA LEU A 188 -0.88 25.36 3.92
C LEU A 188 -1.64 25.26 5.24
N ASN A 189 -2.96 25.50 5.25
CA ASN A 189 -3.77 25.56 6.47
C ASN A 189 -3.78 24.25 7.25
N SER A 190 -3.58 23.11 6.58
CA SER A 190 -3.53 21.79 7.21
C SER A 190 -2.15 21.41 7.76
N ILE A 191 -1.09 22.15 7.43
CA ILE A 191 0.30 21.73 7.67
C ILE A 191 0.96 22.51 8.80
N PHE A 192 0.73 23.81 8.88
CA PHE A 192 1.35 24.69 9.89
C PHE A 192 0.35 25.06 10.98
N GLN A 193 -0.36 24.10 11.54
CA GLN A 193 -1.18 24.34 12.73
C GLN A 193 -0.24 24.52 13.93
N THR A 194 -0.06 25.78 14.37
CA THR A 194 0.58 26.05 15.65
C THR A 194 -0.33 25.52 16.75
N THR A 195 0.09 24.46 17.42
CA THR A 195 -0.52 24.07 18.70
C THR A 195 -0.24 25.20 19.68
N SER A 196 -1.26 26.01 19.96
CA SER A 196 -1.29 26.97 21.07
C SER A 196 -1.47 26.23 22.40
#